data_9572a0ae60b8835460a6f3fc6d714a61
#
_entry.id   9572a0ae60b8835460a6f3fc6d714a61
#
_cell.length_a   1.000
_cell.length_b   1.000
_cell.length_c   1.000
_cell.angle_alpha   90.00
_cell.angle_beta   90.00
_cell.angle_gamma   90.00
#
_symmetry.space_group_name_H-M   'P 1'
#
loop_
_entity.id
_entity.type
_entity.pdbx_description
1 polymer ?
#
loop_
_entity_poly.entity_id
_entity_poly.type
_entity_poly.pdbx_seq_one_letter_code
_entity_poly.pdbx_strand_id
1 'polypeptide(L)'
;GTGRAGEAAARSFVSIELGLDIAQCNFRTREGEIDIIAKSGVEYIFFEVKTRTNKKFGSGVEQISARKALRLQTTGQRYLEQIGAENADWRIDLLSVEMDKTGRVQKVTHVENAIEEQS
;
A
#
# COMPACT_ATOMS: atom_id res chain seq x y z
N GLY A 1 -10.04 -6.06 4.79
CA GLY A 1 -9.95 -4.62 4.75
C GLY A 1 -9.32 -4.01 5.98
N THR A 2 -9.00 -2.78 5.88
CA THR A 2 -8.27 -2.10 6.94
C THR A 2 -9.17 -1.28 7.85
N GLY A 3 -10.46 -1.21 7.55
CA GLY A 3 -11.36 -0.36 8.29
C GLY A 3 -11.28 1.09 7.85
N ARG A 4 -12.32 1.85 8.16
CA ARG A 4 -12.45 3.20 7.62
C ARG A 4 -11.39 4.17 8.12
N ALA A 5 -11.11 4.14 9.43
CA ALA A 5 -10.15 5.09 9.99
C ALA A 5 -8.75 4.82 9.45
N GLY A 6 -8.38 3.55 9.35
CA GLY A 6 -7.07 3.19 8.81
C GLY A 6 -6.95 3.54 7.35
N GLU A 7 -8.00 3.30 6.57
CA GLU A 7 -7.99 3.63 5.15
C GLU A 7 -7.90 5.15 4.94
N ALA A 8 -8.66 5.91 5.73
CA ALA A 8 -8.63 7.36 5.62
C ALA A 8 -7.25 7.90 5.97
N ALA A 9 -6.65 7.37 7.03
CA ALA A 9 -5.31 7.80 7.44
C ALA A 9 -4.28 7.48 6.36
N ALA A 10 -4.40 6.31 5.74
CA ALA A 10 -3.48 5.90 4.68
C ALA A 10 -3.60 6.83 3.46
N ARG A 11 -4.83 7.11 3.03
CA ARG A 11 -5.03 8.01 1.90
C ARG A 11 -4.49 9.41 2.18
N SER A 12 -4.77 9.91 3.37
CA SER A 12 -4.29 11.22 3.77
C SER A 12 -2.77 11.29 3.79
N PHE A 13 -2.15 10.23 4.30
CA PHE A 13 -0.69 10.15 4.34
C PHE A 13 -0.11 10.19 2.93
N VAL A 14 -0.68 9.42 2.00
CA VAL A 14 -0.18 9.36 0.62
C VAL A 14 -0.32 10.72 -0.05
N SER A 15 -1.48 11.37 0.08
CA SER A 15 -1.71 12.61 -0.65
C SER A 15 -1.06 13.81 0.03
N ILE A 16 -1.02 13.86 1.35
CA ILE A 16 -0.53 15.03 2.06
C ILE A 16 0.93 14.88 2.45
N GLU A 17 1.27 13.79 3.17
CA GLU A 17 2.64 13.62 3.63
C GLU A 17 3.58 13.26 2.51
N LEU A 18 3.18 12.35 1.63
CA LEU A 18 4.03 11.96 0.52
C LEU A 18 3.86 12.85 -0.70
N GLY A 19 2.79 13.61 -0.76
CA GLY A 19 2.54 14.52 -1.88
C GLY A 19 2.28 13.83 -3.20
N LEU A 20 1.74 12.62 -3.16
CA LEU A 20 1.49 11.85 -4.36
C LEU A 20 0.04 12.00 -4.81
N ASP A 21 -0.19 11.81 -6.10
CA ASP A 21 -1.53 11.80 -6.65
C ASP A 21 -2.12 10.41 -6.51
N ILE A 22 -3.26 10.30 -5.83
CA ILE A 22 -3.95 9.02 -5.72
C ILE A 22 -4.75 8.81 -7.00
N ALA A 23 -4.41 7.75 -7.72
CA ALA A 23 -5.09 7.43 -8.97
C ALA A 23 -6.34 6.61 -8.71
N GLN A 24 -6.27 5.67 -7.76
CA GLN A 24 -7.41 4.82 -7.47
C GLN A 24 -7.21 4.14 -6.12
N CYS A 25 -8.33 3.87 -5.45
CA CYS A 25 -8.33 3.10 -4.21
C CYS A 25 -9.12 1.83 -4.40
N ASN A 26 -8.72 0.79 -3.67
CA ASN A 26 -9.45 -0.49 -3.63
C ASN A 26 -9.67 -1.08 -5.01
N PHE A 27 -8.60 -1.14 -5.79
CA PHE A 27 -8.66 -1.73 -7.11
C PHE A 27 -8.63 -3.26 -6.97
N ARG A 28 -9.61 -3.94 -7.53
CA ARG A 28 -9.74 -5.39 -7.39
C ARG A 28 -9.77 -6.08 -8.73
N THR A 29 -9.13 -7.23 -8.76
CA THR A 29 -9.25 -8.18 -9.86
C THR A 29 -9.43 -9.57 -9.25
N ARG A 30 -9.54 -10.56 -10.09
CA ARG A 30 -9.61 -11.93 -9.59
C ARG A 30 -8.31 -12.36 -8.92
N GLU A 31 -7.20 -11.71 -9.23
CA GLU A 31 -5.91 -12.05 -8.64
C GLU A 31 -5.71 -11.44 -7.26
N GLY A 32 -6.36 -10.33 -6.97
CA GLY A 32 -6.16 -9.68 -5.69
C GLY A 32 -6.68 -8.26 -5.65
N GLU A 33 -6.23 -7.53 -4.64
CA GLU A 33 -6.66 -6.16 -4.41
C GLU A 33 -5.47 -5.29 -4.07
N ILE A 34 -5.49 -4.05 -4.56
CA ILE A 34 -4.52 -3.04 -4.18
C ILE A 34 -5.25 -1.94 -3.45
N ASP A 35 -4.82 -1.63 -2.23
CA ASP A 35 -5.53 -0.68 -1.39
C ASP A 35 -5.46 0.74 -1.94
N ILE A 36 -4.28 1.18 -2.36
CA ILE A 36 -4.10 2.52 -2.93
C ILE A 36 -3.14 2.42 -4.09
N ILE A 37 -3.51 3.02 -5.20
CA ILE A 37 -2.62 3.19 -6.35
C ILE A 37 -2.34 4.67 -6.48
N ALA A 38 -1.07 5.07 -6.40
CA ALA A 38 -0.67 6.45 -6.49
C ALA A 38 0.34 6.64 -7.61
N LYS A 39 0.54 7.89 -7.99
CA LYS A 39 1.44 8.22 -9.08
C LYS A 39 2.41 9.30 -8.63
N SER A 40 3.68 9.07 -8.88
CA SER A 40 4.74 10.03 -8.62
C SER A 40 5.44 10.31 -9.96
N GLY A 41 5.11 11.44 -10.57
CA GLY A 41 5.61 11.71 -11.91
C GLY A 41 5.12 10.66 -12.89
N VAL A 42 6.02 9.82 -13.38
CA VAL A 42 5.64 8.75 -14.32
C VAL A 42 5.64 7.38 -13.69
N GLU A 43 6.00 7.30 -12.41
CA GLU A 43 6.06 6.01 -11.72
C GLU A 43 4.78 5.77 -10.94
N TYR A 44 4.29 4.53 -10.99
CA TYR A 44 3.12 4.13 -10.20
C TYR A 44 3.58 3.41 -8.94
N ILE A 45 2.86 3.64 -7.84
CA ILE A 45 3.18 3.03 -6.57
C ILE A 45 1.94 2.30 -6.07
N PHE A 46 2.09 1.00 -5.86
CA PHE A 46 1.00 0.15 -5.36
C PHE A 46 1.22 -0.02 -3.87
N PHE A 47 0.29 0.51 -3.06
CA PHE A 47 0.40 0.46 -1.61
C PHE A 47 -0.42 -0.68 -1.04
N GLU A 48 0.24 -1.46 -0.20
CA GLU A 48 -0.44 -2.39 0.69
C GLU A 48 -0.58 -1.71 2.03
N VAL A 49 -1.80 -1.65 2.56
CA VAL A 49 -2.05 -1.00 3.84
C VAL A 49 -2.31 -2.06 4.89
N LYS A 50 -1.52 -2.05 5.95
CA LYS A 50 -1.71 -2.92 7.10
C LYS A 50 -2.08 -2.10 8.31
N THR A 51 -3.16 -2.47 8.98
CA THR A 51 -3.61 -1.79 10.18
C THR A 51 -3.37 -2.70 11.37
N ARG A 52 -2.76 -2.14 12.40
CA ARG A 52 -2.48 -2.87 13.63
C ARG A 52 -3.02 -2.11 14.81
N THR A 53 -3.62 -2.84 15.74
CA THR A 53 -4.15 -2.26 16.95
C THR A 53 -3.34 -2.78 18.11
N ASN A 54 -3.05 -1.90 19.07
CA ASN A 54 -2.39 -2.31 20.30
C ASN A 54 -1.07 -3.02 20.02
N LYS A 55 -0.30 -2.45 19.14
CA LYS A 55 0.97 -3.03 18.79
C LYS A 55 1.93 -2.94 19.97
N LYS A 56 2.37 -4.08 20.45
CA LYS A 56 3.23 -4.11 21.60
C LYS A 56 4.67 -3.90 21.28
N PHE A 57 5.10 -4.34 20.13
CA PHE A 57 6.51 -4.43 19.88
C PHE A 57 6.85 -3.88 18.55
N GLY A 58 7.78 -3.01 18.54
CA GLY A 58 8.36 -2.56 17.32
C GLY A 58 9.31 -3.61 16.79
N SER A 59 8.80 -4.75 16.51
CA SER A 59 9.67 -5.85 16.19
C SER A 59 10.13 -5.81 14.76
N GLY A 60 11.02 -5.12 14.41
CA GLY A 60 11.64 -5.21 13.15
C GLY A 60 10.86 -4.59 12.01
N VAL A 61 11.38 -4.74 10.83
CA VAL A 61 10.89 -4.12 9.63
C VAL A 61 9.69 -4.87 9.07
N GLU A 62 8.64 -4.15 8.77
CA GLU A 62 7.50 -4.73 8.10
C GLU A 62 7.84 -5.01 6.65
N GLN A 63 7.42 -6.16 6.18
CA GLN A 63 7.67 -6.54 4.80
C GLN A 63 6.46 -7.24 4.22
N ILE A 64 6.40 -7.23 2.90
CA ILE A 64 5.36 -7.93 2.16
C ILE A 64 5.97 -9.25 1.68
N SER A 65 5.30 -10.36 1.98
CA SER A 65 5.80 -11.66 1.57
C SER A 65 5.91 -11.73 0.05
N ALA A 66 6.79 -12.59 -0.42
CA ALA A 66 6.98 -12.75 -1.87
C ALA A 66 5.69 -13.21 -2.55
N ARG A 67 4.93 -14.07 -1.88
CA ARG A 67 3.65 -14.54 -2.43
C ARG A 67 2.67 -13.38 -2.59
N LYS A 68 2.55 -12.54 -1.57
CA LYS A 68 1.62 -11.41 -1.64
C LYS A 68 2.11 -10.37 -2.64
N ALA A 69 3.43 -10.16 -2.70
CA ALA A 69 4.00 -9.23 -3.67
C ALA A 69 3.67 -9.66 -5.10
N LEU A 70 3.72 -10.96 -5.36
CA LEU A 70 3.38 -11.46 -6.70
C LEU A 70 1.93 -11.16 -7.04
N ARG A 71 1.01 -11.34 -6.09
CA ARG A 71 -0.40 -11.01 -6.32
C ARG A 71 -0.60 -9.52 -6.55
N LEU A 72 0.09 -8.70 -5.77
CA LEU A 72 0.00 -7.25 -5.94
C LEU A 72 0.56 -6.83 -7.29
N GLN A 73 1.66 -7.45 -7.70
CA GLN A 73 2.26 -7.16 -9.00
C GLN A 73 1.30 -7.52 -10.13
N THR A 74 0.70 -8.71 -10.07
CA THR A 74 -0.23 -9.14 -11.10
C THR A 74 -1.43 -8.22 -11.17
N THR A 75 -1.99 -7.87 -10.01
CA THR A 75 -3.12 -6.96 -9.94
C THR A 75 -2.76 -5.58 -10.49
N GLY A 76 -1.57 -5.10 -10.12
CA GLY A 76 -1.09 -3.80 -10.60
C GLY A 76 -0.89 -3.78 -12.10
N GLN A 77 -0.40 -4.87 -12.65
CA GLN A 77 -0.23 -4.95 -14.10
C GLN A 77 -1.56 -4.91 -14.82
N ARG A 78 -2.61 -5.52 -14.23
CA ARG A 78 -3.95 -5.39 -14.80
C ARG A 78 -4.41 -3.94 -14.82
N TYR A 79 -4.12 -3.22 -13.74
CA TYR A 79 -4.47 -1.81 -13.68
C TYR A 79 -3.75 -1.01 -14.77
N LEU A 80 -2.45 -1.23 -14.90
CA LEU A 80 -1.66 -0.50 -15.90
C LEU A 80 -2.15 -0.81 -17.31
N GLU A 81 -2.52 -2.06 -17.57
CA GLU A 81 -3.11 -2.43 -18.87
C GLU A 81 -4.40 -1.67 -19.12
N GLN A 82 -5.26 -1.56 -18.10
CA GLN A 82 -6.53 -0.89 -18.27
C GLN A 82 -6.39 0.57 -18.63
N ILE A 83 -5.35 1.22 -18.11
CA ILE A 83 -5.16 2.64 -18.37
C ILE A 83 -4.17 2.92 -19.48
N GLY A 84 -3.71 1.88 -20.17
CA GLY A 84 -2.77 2.05 -21.28
C GLY A 84 -1.38 2.46 -20.87
N ALA A 85 -0.94 2.05 -19.68
CA ALA A 85 0.36 2.41 -19.15
C ALA A 85 1.21 1.18 -18.87
N GLU A 86 1.13 0.18 -19.75
CA GLU A 86 1.82 -1.10 -19.54
C GLU A 86 3.31 -0.97 -19.37
N ASN A 87 3.90 0.07 -19.94
CA ASN A 87 5.34 0.25 -19.88
C ASN A 87 5.80 1.20 -18.78
N ALA A 88 4.89 1.61 -17.92
CA ALA A 88 5.24 2.54 -16.84
C ALA A 88 6.04 1.81 -15.76
N ASP A 89 6.93 2.56 -15.12
CA ASP A 89 7.63 2.05 -13.96
C ASP A 89 6.67 1.94 -12.79
N TRP A 90 6.92 0.99 -11.91
CA TRP A 90 6.08 0.79 -10.73
C TRP A 90 6.89 0.17 -9.61
N ARG A 91 6.37 0.33 -8.41
CA ARG A 91 6.94 -0.35 -7.24
C ARG A 91 5.83 -0.63 -6.25
N ILE A 92 6.11 -1.51 -5.29
CA ILE A 92 5.16 -1.90 -4.26
C ILE A 92 5.68 -1.41 -2.91
N ASP A 93 4.87 -0.62 -2.21
CA ASP A 93 5.22 -0.05 -0.93
C ASP A 93 4.23 -0.53 0.13
N LEU A 94 4.64 -0.42 1.38
CA LEU A 94 3.80 -0.78 2.52
C LEU A 94 3.50 0.46 3.34
N LEU A 95 2.24 0.60 3.75
CA LEU A 95 1.86 1.57 4.76
C LEU A 95 1.37 0.80 5.98
N SER A 96 2.03 1.01 7.11
CA SER A 96 1.65 0.39 8.36
C SER A 96 0.95 1.43 9.21
N VAL A 97 -0.32 1.20 9.52
CA VAL A 97 -1.15 2.12 10.28
C VAL A 97 -1.34 1.55 11.68
N GLU A 98 -0.81 2.25 12.69
CA GLU A 98 -0.94 1.82 14.07
C GLU A 98 -2.06 2.59 14.74
N MET A 99 -2.95 1.87 15.36
CA MET A 99 -4.11 2.46 16.03
C MET A 99 -4.11 2.05 17.50
N ASP A 100 -4.71 2.89 18.34
CA ASP A 100 -4.86 2.52 19.74
C ASP A 100 -6.15 1.71 19.91
N LYS A 101 -6.43 1.32 21.15
CA LYS A 101 -7.60 0.48 21.46
C LYS A 101 -8.91 1.18 21.16
N THR A 102 -8.92 2.49 21.11
CA THR A 102 -10.15 3.23 20.84
C THR A 102 -10.37 3.47 19.37
N GLY A 103 -9.46 2.98 18.51
CA GLY A 103 -9.59 3.15 17.09
C GLY A 103 -8.98 4.43 16.54
N ARG A 104 -8.19 5.11 17.35
CA ARG A 104 -7.50 6.33 16.89
C ARG A 104 -6.17 5.97 16.29
N VAL A 105 -5.89 6.58 15.14
CA VAL A 105 -4.61 6.38 14.47
C VAL A 105 -3.52 7.08 15.24
N GLN A 106 -2.47 6.35 15.57
CA GLN A 106 -1.33 6.87 16.31
C GLN A 106 -0.16 7.18 15.41
N LYS A 107 0.03 6.36 14.37
CA LYS A 107 1.22 6.49 13.55
C LYS A 107 1.01 5.79 12.21
N VAL A 108 1.56 6.39 11.16
CA VAL A 108 1.61 5.75 9.84
C VAL A 108 3.08 5.66 9.46
N THR A 109 3.52 4.47 9.11
CA THR A 109 4.90 4.23 8.69
C THR A 109 4.91 3.79 7.24
N HIS A 110 5.78 4.39 6.45
CA HIS A 110 5.91 4.09 5.02
C HIS A 110 7.20 3.33 4.77
N VAL A 111 7.09 2.19 4.13
CA VAL A 111 8.24 1.38 3.75
C VAL A 111 8.26 1.23 2.24
N GLU A 112 9.26 1.81 1.61
CA GLU A 112 9.39 1.74 0.14
C GLU A 112 9.95 0.39 -0.26
N ASN A 113 9.48 -0.13 -1.38
CA ASN A 113 9.94 -1.42 -1.91
C ASN A 113 9.94 -2.48 -0.82
N ALA A 114 8.78 -2.67 -0.22
CA ALA A 114 8.67 -3.45 1.01
C ALA A 114 8.55 -4.95 0.76
N ILE A 115 9.10 -5.44 -0.31
CA ILE A 115 9.01 -6.85 -0.66
C ILE A 115 10.08 -7.63 0.09
N GLU A 116 9.66 -8.74 0.69
CA GLU A 116 10.55 -9.63 1.40
C GLU A 116 11.57 -10.22 0.44
N GLU A 117 12.84 -10.15 0.81
CA GLU A 117 13.89 -10.70 -0.03
C GLU A 117 13.88 -12.21 0.00
N GLN A 118 14.15 -12.78 -1.18
CA GLN A 118 14.30 -14.22 -1.30
C GLN A 118 15.77 -14.54 -1.29
N SER A 119 16.19 -15.40 -0.40
CA SER A 119 17.59 -15.84 -0.40
C SER A 119 17.74 -17.14 -1.17
#